data_d7b8dc748fbff485f971dfb63da9cf68
#
_entry.id   d7b8dc748fbff485f971dfb63da9cf68
#
_cell.length_a   1.000
_cell.length_b   1.000
_cell.length_c   1.000
_cell.angle_alpha   90.00
_cell.angle_beta   90.00
_cell.angle_gamma   90.00
#
_symmetry.space_group_name_H-M   'P 1'
#
loop_
_entity.id
_entity.type
_entity.pdbx_description
1 polymer ?
#
loop_
_entity_poly.entity_id
_entity_poly.type
_entity_poly.pdbx_seq_one_letter_code
_entity_poly.pdbx_strand_id
1 'polypeptide(L)'
;MTTVAGNDNAIGYVSLGSLNDSVKALSIDGVEASADNIKNGTYAVARPFNIATGKEVSEVTKDFISFILSEDGQAVVEENGYISQGNTGAFKSTEAEGKIVVAGSSSVTPVMEKLKEAYLAINPNATIEVQQSDSTTGMTSAMEGMCDIGMASRELKDSELAAGLTPTVIAMDGIAVVVNHNNTVDNLTSEQVKEIFTGKLTGWS
;
A
#
# COMPACT_ATOMS: atom_id res chain seq x y z
N MET A 1 -3.34 -3.34 -15.96
CA MET A 1 -2.70 -4.48 -16.66
C MET A 1 -3.37 -4.83 -17.99
N THR A 2 -4.69 -4.97 -18.09
CA THR A 2 -5.40 -5.37 -19.33
C THR A 2 -5.02 -4.52 -20.56
N THR A 3 -4.93 -3.19 -20.42
CA THR A 3 -4.52 -2.29 -21.52
C THR A 3 -3.09 -2.58 -21.98
N VAL A 4 -2.16 -2.84 -21.06
CA VAL A 4 -0.76 -3.14 -21.38
C VAL A 4 -0.63 -4.52 -22.03
N ALA A 5 -1.35 -5.51 -21.49
CA ALA A 5 -1.37 -6.86 -22.06
C ALA A 5 -1.94 -6.91 -23.51
N GLY A 6 -2.82 -5.97 -23.86
CA GLY A 6 -3.44 -5.87 -25.18
C GLY A 6 -2.75 -4.94 -26.19
N ASN A 7 -1.60 -4.33 -25.83
CA ASN A 7 -0.93 -3.35 -26.68
C ASN A 7 0.60 -3.42 -26.50
N ASP A 8 1.30 -3.86 -27.56
CA ASP A 8 2.75 -4.07 -27.56
C ASP A 8 3.57 -2.79 -27.27
N ASN A 9 2.98 -1.61 -27.53
CA ASN A 9 3.61 -0.31 -27.32
C ASN A 9 3.17 0.37 -26.01
N ALA A 10 2.33 -0.28 -25.21
CA ALA A 10 1.88 0.29 -23.96
C ALA A 10 2.89 0.07 -22.83
N ILE A 11 3.01 1.09 -21.98
CA ILE A 11 3.71 1.03 -20.70
C ILE A 11 2.73 1.39 -19.59
N GLY A 12 2.88 0.78 -18.45
CA GLY A 12 2.07 1.06 -17.27
C GLY A 12 2.86 0.79 -16.00
N TYR A 13 2.17 0.91 -14.88
CA TYR A 13 2.73 0.52 -13.58
C TYR A 13 1.66 -0.19 -12.75
N VAL A 14 2.09 -1.04 -11.84
CA VAL A 14 1.22 -1.82 -10.98
C VAL A 14 1.91 -2.05 -9.64
N SER A 15 1.12 -2.17 -8.56
CA SER A 15 1.61 -2.65 -7.28
C SER A 15 2.23 -4.05 -7.43
N LEU A 16 3.36 -4.30 -6.78
CA LEU A 16 4.05 -5.58 -6.82
C LEU A 16 3.14 -6.71 -6.33
N GLY A 17 2.32 -6.48 -5.31
CA GLY A 17 1.34 -7.44 -4.81
C GLY A 17 0.21 -7.77 -5.78
N SER A 18 0.05 -6.99 -6.86
CA SER A 18 -0.95 -7.22 -7.92
C SER A 18 -0.33 -7.66 -9.25
N LEU A 19 1.01 -7.75 -9.33
CA LEU A 19 1.72 -8.19 -10.53
C LEU A 19 1.38 -9.65 -10.85
N ASN A 20 1.16 -9.95 -12.13
CA ASN A 20 0.93 -11.32 -12.61
C ASN A 20 1.51 -11.51 -14.02
N ASP A 21 1.46 -12.74 -14.51
CA ASP A 21 2.06 -13.17 -15.78
C ASP A 21 1.38 -12.61 -17.04
N SER A 22 0.39 -11.73 -16.95
CA SER A 22 -0.23 -11.10 -18.11
C SER A 22 0.61 -9.97 -18.74
N VAL A 23 1.61 -9.49 -18.03
CA VAL A 23 2.50 -8.40 -18.43
C VAL A 23 3.94 -8.69 -18.00
N LYS A 24 4.91 -8.04 -18.67
CA LYS A 24 6.33 -8.13 -18.35
C LYS A 24 6.73 -6.97 -17.45
N ALA A 25 7.29 -7.26 -16.27
CA ALA A 25 7.91 -6.24 -15.41
C ALA A 25 9.31 -5.88 -15.94
N LEU A 26 9.63 -4.59 -15.92
CA LEU A 26 10.94 -4.08 -16.28
C LEU A 26 11.85 -3.97 -15.05
N SER A 27 13.15 -4.17 -15.27
CA SER A 27 14.16 -3.71 -14.34
C SER A 27 14.25 -2.18 -14.37
N ILE A 28 14.49 -1.55 -13.23
CA ILE A 28 14.76 -0.12 -13.13
C ILE A 28 16.17 0.09 -12.59
N ASP A 29 16.97 0.85 -13.32
CA ASP A 29 18.40 1.05 -13.05
C ASP A 29 19.18 -0.28 -12.92
N GLY A 30 18.75 -1.29 -13.70
CA GLY A 30 19.33 -2.63 -13.69
C GLY A 30 18.86 -3.53 -12.54
N VAL A 31 17.90 -3.10 -11.73
CA VAL A 31 17.39 -3.85 -10.57
C VAL A 31 15.96 -4.33 -10.83
N GLU A 32 15.68 -5.59 -10.54
CA GLU A 32 14.33 -6.16 -10.67
C GLU A 32 13.39 -5.69 -9.57
N ALA A 33 12.11 -5.50 -9.92
CA ALA A 33 11.04 -5.23 -8.97
C ALA A 33 10.73 -6.49 -8.14
N SER A 34 11.36 -6.63 -6.99
CA SER A 34 11.12 -7.74 -6.05
C SER A 34 11.05 -7.24 -4.61
N ALA A 35 10.36 -8.02 -3.76
CA ALA A 35 10.26 -7.69 -2.34
C ALA A 35 11.63 -7.56 -1.67
N ASP A 36 12.57 -8.45 -2.00
CA ASP A 36 13.94 -8.44 -1.45
C ASP A 36 14.70 -7.18 -1.87
N ASN A 37 14.60 -6.78 -3.15
CA ASN A 37 15.29 -5.60 -3.66
C ASN A 37 14.71 -4.29 -3.11
N ILE A 38 13.42 -4.26 -2.78
CA ILE A 38 12.79 -3.14 -2.09
C ILE A 38 13.22 -3.10 -0.63
N LYS A 39 13.19 -4.24 0.05
CA LYS A 39 13.55 -4.37 1.46
C LYS A 39 15.02 -3.97 1.73
N ASN A 40 15.93 -4.31 0.82
CA ASN A 40 17.35 -3.96 0.92
C ASN A 40 17.68 -2.56 0.34
N GLY A 41 16.69 -1.85 -0.22
CA GLY A 41 16.81 -0.49 -0.75
C GLY A 41 17.48 -0.38 -2.12
N THR A 42 17.73 -1.49 -2.82
CA THR A 42 18.34 -1.46 -4.17
C THR A 42 17.32 -1.12 -5.24
N TYR A 43 16.05 -1.50 -5.09
CA TYR A 43 14.96 -1.07 -5.97
C TYR A 43 14.26 0.14 -5.37
N ALA A 44 14.37 1.28 -6.05
CA ALA A 44 13.95 2.58 -5.50
C ALA A 44 12.47 2.93 -5.73
N VAL A 45 11.77 2.22 -6.65
CA VAL A 45 10.38 2.56 -7.00
C VAL A 45 9.42 1.87 -6.04
N ALA A 46 9.28 2.44 -4.87
CA ALA A 46 8.41 1.97 -3.81
C ALA A 46 7.74 3.15 -3.08
N ARG A 47 6.65 2.86 -2.39
CA ARG A 47 5.90 3.85 -1.62
C ARG A 47 5.42 3.26 -0.30
N PRO A 48 5.32 4.05 0.77
CA PRO A 48 4.74 3.56 2.01
C PRO A 48 3.22 3.45 1.89
N PHE A 49 2.68 2.41 2.49
CA PHE A 49 1.29 2.34 2.88
C PHE A 49 1.18 2.83 4.31
N ASN A 50 0.52 3.97 4.47
CA ASN A 50 0.27 4.60 5.74
C ASN A 50 -1.19 4.44 6.14
N ILE A 51 -1.40 4.21 7.42
CA ILE A 51 -2.65 4.55 8.09
C ILE A 51 -2.43 5.80 8.93
N ALA A 52 -3.49 6.55 9.16
CA ALA A 52 -3.45 7.73 10.01
C ALA A 52 -4.67 7.79 10.92
N THR A 53 -4.44 8.17 12.17
CA THR A 53 -5.50 8.38 13.16
C THR A 53 -5.53 9.82 13.63
N GLY A 54 -6.70 10.28 14.07
CA GLY A 54 -6.85 11.56 14.75
C GLY A 54 -6.34 11.49 16.19
N LYS A 55 -6.66 12.53 16.98
CA LYS A 55 -6.21 12.67 18.37
C LYS A 55 -6.85 11.68 19.33
N GLU A 56 -8.11 11.33 19.09
CA GLU A 56 -8.86 10.37 19.91
C GLU A 56 -8.97 9.06 19.16
N VAL A 57 -8.46 8.01 19.76
CA VAL A 57 -8.43 6.66 19.18
C VAL A 57 -9.13 5.71 20.16
N SER A 58 -10.18 5.06 19.71
CA SER A 58 -10.94 4.10 20.52
C SER A 58 -10.10 2.86 20.88
N GLU A 59 -10.46 2.13 21.93
CA GLU A 59 -9.72 0.93 22.34
C GLU A 59 -9.75 -0.16 21.25
N VAL A 60 -10.89 -0.35 20.58
CA VAL A 60 -10.98 -1.31 19.45
C VAL A 60 -10.11 -0.89 18.26
N THR A 61 -9.98 0.40 17.97
CA THR A 61 -9.08 0.91 16.93
C THR A 61 -7.62 0.69 17.32
N LYS A 62 -7.24 0.91 18.57
CA LYS A 62 -5.88 0.62 19.08
C LYS A 62 -5.55 -0.86 18.99
N ASP A 63 -6.50 -1.74 19.37
CA ASP A 63 -6.33 -3.19 19.30
C ASP A 63 -6.12 -3.65 17.86
N PHE A 64 -6.89 -3.11 16.89
CA PHE A 64 -6.71 -3.41 15.46
C PHE A 64 -5.37 -2.90 14.93
N ILE A 65 -4.94 -1.69 15.28
CA ILE A 65 -3.61 -1.17 14.89
C ILE A 65 -2.50 -2.03 15.49
N SER A 66 -2.65 -2.45 16.74
CA SER A 66 -1.70 -3.37 17.38
C SER A 66 -1.62 -4.71 16.66
N PHE A 67 -2.74 -5.25 16.18
CA PHE A 67 -2.76 -6.44 15.32
C PHE A 67 -2.02 -6.19 14.01
N ILE A 68 -2.32 -5.10 13.28
CA ILE A 68 -1.65 -4.77 12.02
C ILE A 68 -0.13 -4.76 12.16
N LEU A 69 0.38 -4.20 13.26
CA LEU A 69 1.82 -4.08 13.53
C LEU A 69 2.44 -5.33 14.17
N SER A 70 1.66 -6.31 14.55
CA SER A 70 2.13 -7.55 15.16
C SER A 70 2.78 -8.50 14.15
N GLU A 71 3.36 -9.58 14.66
CA GLU A 71 3.89 -10.69 13.85
C GLU A 71 2.80 -11.28 12.96
N ASP A 72 1.59 -11.53 13.51
CA ASP A 72 0.46 -12.09 12.79
C ASP A 72 -0.02 -11.14 11.67
N GLY A 73 -0.18 -9.85 11.96
CA GLY A 73 -0.59 -8.85 10.98
C GLY A 73 0.46 -8.63 9.88
N GLN A 74 1.74 -8.61 10.23
CA GLN A 74 2.82 -8.45 9.25
C GLN A 74 3.02 -9.71 8.39
N ALA A 75 2.69 -10.91 8.90
CA ALA A 75 2.62 -12.11 8.08
C ALA A 75 1.53 -11.98 6.99
N VAL A 76 0.34 -11.45 7.33
CA VAL A 76 -0.71 -11.16 6.34
C VAL A 76 -0.22 -10.17 5.28
N VAL A 77 0.54 -9.14 5.66
CA VAL A 77 1.14 -8.17 4.72
C VAL A 77 2.05 -8.90 3.72
N GLU A 78 2.97 -9.75 4.19
CA GLU A 78 3.94 -10.46 3.35
C GLU A 78 3.27 -11.51 2.46
N GLU A 79 2.29 -12.26 2.95
CA GLU A 79 1.52 -13.25 2.20
C GLU A 79 0.73 -12.64 1.03
N ASN A 80 0.42 -11.35 1.11
CA ASN A 80 -0.27 -10.62 0.05
C ASN A 80 0.68 -9.82 -0.86
N GLY A 81 2.00 -10.12 -0.80
CA GLY A 81 3.00 -9.57 -1.73
C GLY A 81 3.45 -8.14 -1.42
N TYR A 82 3.16 -7.63 -0.22
CA TYR A 82 3.66 -6.35 0.26
C TYR A 82 4.87 -6.58 1.18
N ILE A 83 5.63 -5.54 1.45
CA ILE A 83 6.87 -5.62 2.21
C ILE A 83 6.64 -5.14 3.65
N SER A 84 6.83 -6.04 4.60
CA SER A 84 6.80 -5.75 6.04
C SER A 84 7.90 -4.77 6.44
N GLN A 85 7.58 -3.91 7.41
CA GLN A 85 8.51 -2.97 8.02
C GLN A 85 9.02 -3.46 9.39
N GLY A 86 8.91 -4.75 9.65
CA GLY A 86 9.14 -5.36 10.94
C GLY A 86 7.84 -5.47 11.75
N ASN A 87 7.92 -6.06 12.95
CA ASN A 87 6.76 -6.27 13.79
C ASN A 87 7.04 -5.98 15.27
N THR A 88 5.98 -5.89 16.05
CA THR A 88 6.02 -5.63 17.49
C THR A 88 5.96 -6.89 18.35
N GLY A 89 6.08 -8.08 17.74
CA GLY A 89 5.94 -9.39 18.38
C GLY A 89 4.54 -9.99 18.25
N ALA A 90 4.30 -11.08 18.98
CA ALA A 90 3.04 -11.80 18.91
C ALA A 90 1.85 -10.94 19.36
N PHE A 91 0.75 -11.02 18.61
CA PHE A 91 -0.48 -10.30 18.95
C PHE A 91 -1.19 -10.88 20.17
N LYS A 92 -1.71 -10.00 20.99
CA LYS A 92 -2.62 -10.35 22.09
C LYS A 92 -3.80 -9.40 22.05
N SER A 93 -4.95 -9.90 21.61
CA SER A 93 -6.18 -9.12 21.58
C SER A 93 -6.60 -8.71 22.98
N THR A 94 -7.08 -7.49 23.10
CA THR A 94 -7.78 -7.00 24.30
C THR A 94 -9.26 -7.37 24.29
N GLU A 95 -9.74 -8.06 23.24
CA GLU A 95 -11.15 -8.40 23.02
C GLU A 95 -12.06 -7.14 22.98
N ALA A 96 -11.48 -6.00 22.64
CA ALA A 96 -12.21 -4.74 22.60
C ALA A 96 -13.38 -4.81 21.61
N GLU A 97 -14.54 -4.32 22.04
CA GLU A 97 -15.76 -4.29 21.25
C GLU A 97 -15.99 -2.91 20.63
N GLY A 98 -16.65 -2.87 19.48
CA GLY A 98 -17.03 -1.64 18.82
C GLY A 98 -16.91 -1.70 17.31
N LYS A 99 -17.19 -0.54 16.69
CA LYS A 99 -17.09 -0.36 15.23
C LYS A 99 -15.88 0.50 14.89
N ILE A 100 -15.16 0.12 13.86
CA ILE A 100 -14.06 0.87 13.24
C ILE A 100 -14.46 1.18 11.80
N VAL A 101 -14.35 2.45 11.39
CA VAL A 101 -14.47 2.89 10.00
C VAL A 101 -13.08 3.20 9.48
N VAL A 102 -12.68 2.49 8.44
CA VAL A 102 -11.40 2.70 7.74
C VAL A 102 -11.70 3.28 6.36
N ALA A 103 -11.10 4.40 5.97
CA ALA A 103 -11.40 5.02 4.70
C ALA A 103 -10.14 5.50 3.98
N GLY A 104 -10.12 5.44 2.64
CA GLY A 104 -9.06 6.06 1.85
C GLY A 104 -8.53 5.22 0.69
N SER A 105 -7.24 5.25 0.50
CA SER A 105 -6.51 4.77 -0.67
C SER A 105 -6.97 3.42 -1.21
N SER A 106 -7.40 3.41 -2.47
CA SER A 106 -7.75 2.19 -3.21
C SER A 106 -6.58 1.21 -3.34
N SER A 107 -5.34 1.69 -3.28
CA SER A 107 -4.15 0.83 -3.33
C SER A 107 -3.90 0.10 -2.02
N VAL A 108 -4.29 0.69 -0.88
CA VAL A 108 -4.17 0.08 0.46
C VAL A 108 -5.33 -0.86 0.77
N THR A 109 -6.50 -0.61 0.17
CA THR A 109 -7.74 -1.38 0.41
C THR A 109 -7.55 -2.90 0.33
N PRO A 110 -6.87 -3.49 -0.66
CA PRO A 110 -6.73 -4.95 -0.75
C PRO A 110 -6.04 -5.58 0.48
N VAL A 111 -4.93 -5.01 0.93
CA VAL A 111 -4.24 -5.51 2.13
C VAL A 111 -5.03 -5.22 3.41
N MET A 112 -5.72 -4.07 3.47
CA MET A 112 -6.54 -3.73 4.62
C MET A 112 -7.72 -4.68 4.81
N GLU A 113 -8.36 -5.13 3.72
CA GLU A 113 -9.41 -6.16 3.78
C GLU A 113 -8.87 -7.50 4.31
N LYS A 114 -7.65 -7.89 3.94
CA LYS A 114 -7.02 -9.11 4.46
C LYS A 114 -6.66 -8.99 5.94
N LEU A 115 -6.13 -7.87 6.35
CA LEU A 115 -5.84 -7.57 7.76
C LEU A 115 -7.14 -7.57 8.59
N LYS A 116 -8.21 -6.98 8.08
CA LYS A 116 -9.53 -7.02 8.69
C LYS A 116 -10.05 -8.45 8.86
N GLU A 117 -10.02 -9.27 7.78
CA GLU A 117 -10.46 -10.67 7.81
C GLU A 117 -9.71 -11.46 8.90
N ALA A 118 -8.38 -11.33 8.95
CA ALA A 118 -7.55 -12.02 9.92
C ALA A 118 -7.80 -11.53 11.36
N TYR A 119 -7.92 -10.23 11.58
CA TYR A 119 -8.22 -9.67 12.88
C TYR A 119 -9.59 -10.12 13.42
N LEU A 120 -10.65 -10.08 12.60
CA LEU A 120 -11.99 -10.47 13.00
C LEU A 120 -12.11 -11.96 13.31
N ALA A 121 -11.22 -12.80 12.78
CA ALA A 121 -11.12 -14.21 13.19
C ALA A 121 -10.60 -14.37 14.63
N ILE A 122 -9.81 -13.41 15.12
CA ILE A 122 -9.27 -13.39 16.50
C ILE A 122 -10.21 -12.63 17.44
N ASN A 123 -10.70 -11.47 17.01
CA ASN A 123 -11.64 -10.65 17.80
C ASN A 123 -12.99 -10.47 17.08
N PRO A 124 -13.95 -11.40 17.29
CA PRO A 124 -15.27 -11.32 16.67
C PRO A 124 -16.18 -10.25 17.30
N ASN A 125 -15.77 -9.61 18.40
CA ASN A 125 -16.54 -8.55 19.06
C ASN A 125 -16.42 -7.19 18.33
N ALA A 126 -15.46 -7.06 17.43
CA ALA A 126 -15.27 -5.87 16.63
C ALA A 126 -16.08 -5.92 15.32
N THR A 127 -16.40 -4.75 14.77
CA THR A 127 -16.93 -4.59 13.42
C THR A 127 -16.04 -3.61 12.66
N ILE A 128 -15.57 -3.97 11.47
CA ILE A 128 -14.70 -3.10 10.66
C ILE A 128 -15.36 -2.86 9.30
N GLU A 129 -15.56 -1.59 8.97
CA GLU A 129 -16.03 -1.14 7.66
C GLU A 129 -14.87 -0.49 6.89
N VAL A 130 -14.58 -0.96 5.67
CA VAL A 130 -13.54 -0.39 4.81
C VAL A 130 -14.19 0.33 3.65
N GLN A 131 -13.90 1.62 3.50
CA GLN A 131 -14.45 2.50 2.48
C GLN A 131 -13.33 2.93 1.52
N GLN A 132 -13.39 2.44 0.29
CA GLN A 132 -12.40 2.74 -0.73
C GLN A 132 -12.62 4.13 -1.34
N SER A 133 -11.54 4.92 -1.41
CA SER A 133 -11.48 6.21 -2.11
C SER A 133 -10.04 6.51 -2.56
N ASP A 134 -9.60 7.74 -2.50
CA ASP A 134 -8.20 8.14 -2.68
C ASP A 134 -7.53 8.53 -1.35
N SER A 135 -6.20 8.65 -1.36
CA SER A 135 -5.41 8.98 -0.15
C SER A 135 -5.80 10.34 0.46
N THR A 136 -6.10 11.33 -0.36
CA THR A 136 -6.44 12.68 0.14
C THR A 136 -7.81 12.67 0.82
N THR A 137 -8.79 12.01 0.22
CA THR A 137 -10.11 11.81 0.81
C THR A 137 -10.03 11.06 2.14
N GLY A 138 -9.20 9.98 2.21
CA GLY A 138 -8.98 9.23 3.45
C GLY A 138 -8.38 10.10 4.56
N MET A 139 -7.38 10.90 4.25
CA MET A 139 -6.77 11.80 5.24
C MET A 139 -7.75 12.90 5.69
N THR A 140 -8.53 13.47 4.77
CA THR A 140 -9.56 14.46 5.11
C THR A 140 -10.62 13.84 6.03
N SER A 141 -11.10 12.64 5.73
CA SER A 141 -12.08 11.93 6.56
C SER A 141 -11.56 11.68 7.98
N ALA A 142 -10.27 11.32 8.11
CA ALA A 142 -9.66 11.13 9.43
C ALA A 142 -9.51 12.46 10.20
N MET A 143 -9.14 13.56 9.52
CA MET A 143 -9.06 14.90 10.14
C MET A 143 -10.42 15.38 10.64
N GLU A 144 -11.49 15.09 9.91
CA GLU A 144 -12.86 15.50 10.23
C GLU A 144 -13.59 14.52 11.17
N GLY A 145 -12.93 13.43 11.57
CA GLY A 145 -13.52 12.40 12.44
C GLY A 145 -14.65 11.60 11.77
N MET A 146 -14.70 11.57 10.44
CA MET A 146 -15.66 10.77 9.68
C MET A 146 -15.21 9.31 9.55
N CYS A 147 -13.93 9.00 9.77
CA CYS A 147 -13.41 7.66 9.93
C CYS A 147 -12.43 7.60 11.11
N ASP A 148 -12.23 6.39 11.65
CA ASP A 148 -11.30 6.14 12.75
C ASP A 148 -9.86 6.01 12.24
N ILE A 149 -9.71 5.46 11.03
CA ILE A 149 -8.44 5.22 10.37
C ILE A 149 -8.53 5.71 8.92
N GLY A 150 -7.67 6.66 8.57
CA GLY A 150 -7.45 7.05 7.18
C GLY A 150 -6.36 6.21 6.52
N MET A 151 -6.49 5.86 5.23
CA MET A 151 -5.48 5.12 4.47
C MET A 151 -4.84 6.00 3.40
N ALA A 152 -3.51 5.97 3.29
CA ALA A 152 -2.76 6.63 2.22
C ALA A 152 -1.65 5.73 1.66
N SER A 153 -1.51 5.74 0.33
CA SER A 153 -0.39 5.08 -0.39
C SER A 153 0.74 6.07 -0.71
N ARG A 154 1.05 6.92 0.26
CA ARG A 154 2.10 7.95 0.23
C ARG A 154 2.40 8.42 1.65
N GLU A 155 3.48 9.16 1.80
CA GLU A 155 3.70 9.93 3.02
C GLU A 155 2.57 10.96 3.25
N LEU A 156 2.30 11.25 4.52
CA LEU A 156 1.36 12.32 4.86
C LEU A 156 1.97 13.68 4.50
N LYS A 157 1.12 14.60 4.07
CA LYS A 157 1.54 15.99 3.81
C LYS A 157 1.76 16.73 5.12
N ASP A 158 2.62 17.76 5.10
CA ASP A 158 2.86 18.61 6.27
C ASP A 158 1.56 19.21 6.83
N SER A 159 0.60 19.55 5.95
CA SER A 159 -0.72 20.08 6.37
C SER A 159 -1.57 19.02 7.09
N GLU A 160 -1.44 17.73 6.74
CA GLU A 160 -2.15 16.62 7.38
C GLU A 160 -1.55 16.33 8.76
N LEU A 161 -0.21 16.37 8.86
CA LEU A 161 0.50 16.27 10.14
C LEU A 161 0.19 17.46 11.06
N ALA A 162 0.21 18.69 10.54
CA ALA A 162 -0.11 19.90 11.29
C ALA A 162 -1.57 19.93 11.79
N ALA A 163 -2.49 19.26 11.08
CA ALA A 163 -3.87 19.06 11.51
C ALA A 163 -4.01 18.06 12.68
N GLY A 164 -2.94 17.35 13.02
CA GLY A 164 -2.88 16.45 14.18
C GLY A 164 -3.12 14.99 13.84
N LEU A 165 -3.00 14.59 12.56
CA LEU A 165 -2.97 13.18 12.19
C LEU A 165 -1.65 12.55 12.65
N THR A 166 -1.76 11.34 13.17
CA THR A 166 -0.62 10.49 13.55
C THR A 166 -0.46 9.40 12.50
N PRO A 167 0.63 9.42 11.69
CA PRO A 167 0.88 8.39 10.69
C PRO A 167 1.47 7.12 11.31
N THR A 168 1.16 5.99 10.71
CA THR A 168 1.78 4.70 10.99
C THR A 168 1.99 3.97 9.66
N VAL A 169 3.25 3.67 9.33
CA VAL A 169 3.58 2.86 8.15
C VAL A 169 3.23 1.40 8.47
N ILE A 170 2.39 0.79 7.65
CA ILE A 170 1.95 -0.60 7.82
C ILE A 170 2.60 -1.58 6.85
N ALA A 171 3.09 -1.08 5.72
CA ALA A 171 3.78 -1.85 4.68
C ALA A 171 4.52 -0.92 3.73
N MET A 172 5.44 -1.48 2.94
CA MET A 172 5.91 -0.85 1.69
C MET A 172 5.29 -1.57 0.50
N ASP A 173 4.87 -0.80 -0.50
CA ASP A 173 4.37 -1.29 -1.78
C ASP A 173 5.41 -1.00 -2.87
N GLY A 174 5.96 -2.05 -3.47
CA GLY A 174 6.79 -1.92 -4.65
C GLY A 174 5.95 -1.62 -5.87
N ILE A 175 6.42 -0.74 -6.73
CA ILE A 175 5.75 -0.40 -7.98
C ILE A 175 6.54 -0.99 -9.13
N ALA A 176 6.00 -2.01 -9.79
CA ALA A 176 6.56 -2.56 -11.00
C ALA A 176 6.13 -1.71 -12.22
N VAL A 177 7.10 -1.26 -13.02
CA VAL A 177 6.84 -0.72 -14.35
C VAL A 177 6.67 -1.89 -15.30
N VAL A 178 5.59 -1.89 -16.08
CA VAL A 178 5.19 -3.06 -16.88
C VAL A 178 4.96 -2.69 -18.34
N VAL A 179 5.30 -3.63 -19.21
CA VAL A 179 5.06 -3.57 -20.65
C VAL A 179 4.42 -4.88 -21.14
N ASN A 180 4.01 -4.91 -22.40
CA ASN A 180 3.58 -6.15 -23.05
C ASN A 180 4.74 -7.14 -23.20
N HIS A 181 4.47 -8.44 -23.18
CA HIS A 181 5.49 -9.48 -23.39
C HIS A 181 6.24 -9.37 -24.73
N ASN A 182 5.58 -8.87 -25.77
CA ASN A 182 6.19 -8.65 -27.08
C ASN A 182 7.11 -7.42 -27.13
N ASN A 183 7.06 -6.56 -26.12
CA ASN A 183 7.94 -5.39 -26.05
C ASN A 183 9.38 -5.82 -25.76
N THR A 184 10.35 -5.26 -26.49
CA THR A 184 11.77 -5.66 -26.44
C THR A 184 12.56 -4.99 -25.32
N VAL A 185 11.97 -4.00 -24.63
CA VAL A 185 12.62 -3.31 -23.51
C VAL A 185 12.58 -4.22 -22.28
N ASP A 186 13.72 -4.35 -21.61
CA ASP A 186 13.87 -5.12 -20.37
C ASP A 186 14.29 -4.26 -19.16
N ASN A 187 14.82 -3.06 -19.45
CA ASN A 187 15.31 -2.15 -18.42
C ASN A 187 15.08 -0.68 -18.83
N LEU A 188 14.71 0.15 -17.86
CA LEU A 188 14.68 1.60 -17.98
C LEU A 188 15.44 2.21 -16.79
N THR A 189 15.97 3.43 -16.99
CA THR A 189 16.46 4.20 -15.85
C THR A 189 15.29 4.88 -15.13
N SER A 190 15.46 5.19 -13.84
CA SER A 190 14.46 5.96 -13.08
C SER A 190 14.14 7.32 -13.71
N GLU A 191 15.13 7.98 -14.34
CA GLU A 191 14.90 9.23 -15.09
C GLU A 191 14.06 8.98 -16.35
N GLN A 192 14.33 7.91 -17.13
CA GLN A 192 13.49 7.54 -18.28
C GLN A 192 12.05 7.26 -17.86
N VAL A 193 11.84 6.54 -16.78
CA VAL A 193 10.49 6.30 -16.22
C VAL A 193 9.79 7.62 -15.93
N LYS A 194 10.46 8.53 -15.23
CA LYS A 194 9.92 9.86 -14.94
C LYS A 194 9.59 10.65 -16.21
N GLU A 195 10.47 10.66 -17.21
CA GLU A 195 10.26 11.35 -18.46
C GLU A 195 9.10 10.78 -19.28
N ILE A 196 8.93 9.45 -19.29
CA ILE A 196 7.81 8.78 -19.95
C ILE A 196 6.48 9.21 -19.28
N PHE A 197 6.37 9.06 -17.97
CA PHE A 197 5.12 9.34 -17.25
C PHE A 197 4.83 10.84 -17.10
N THR A 198 5.79 11.73 -17.38
CA THR A 198 5.58 13.18 -17.50
C THR A 198 5.39 13.66 -18.95
N GLY A 199 5.41 12.75 -19.92
CA GLY A 199 5.21 13.05 -21.34
C GLY A 199 6.40 13.72 -22.04
N LYS A 200 7.58 13.72 -21.44
CA LYS A 200 8.81 14.28 -22.03
C LYS A 200 9.48 13.28 -22.97
N LEU A 201 9.46 12.00 -22.63
CA LEU A 201 9.96 10.91 -23.47
C LEU A 201 8.77 10.16 -24.05
N THR A 202 8.63 10.15 -25.38
CA THR A 202 7.51 9.55 -26.10
C THR A 202 7.89 8.29 -26.90
N GLY A 203 9.15 7.89 -26.85
CA GLY A 203 9.67 6.64 -27.44
C GLY A 203 10.69 6.02 -26.49
N TRP A 204 10.55 4.71 -26.22
CA TRP A 204 11.39 3.96 -25.28
C TRP A 204 11.75 2.55 -25.80
N SER A 205 11.65 2.32 -27.10
CA SER A 205 12.00 1.05 -27.77
C SER A 205 13.48 1.00 -28.17
#